data_1444805d0ec8610d68b53247c905bb21
#
_entry.id   1444805d0ec8610d68b53247c905bb21
#
_cell.length_a   1.000
_cell.length_b   1.000
_cell.length_c   1.000
_cell.angle_alpha   90.00
_cell.angle_beta   90.00
_cell.angle_gamma   90.00
#
_symmetry.space_group_name_H-M   'P 1'
#
loop_
_entity.id
_entity.type
_entity.pdbx_description
1 polymer ?
#
loop_
_entity_poly.entity_id
_entity_poly.type
_entity_poly.pdbx_seq_one_letter_code
_entity_poly.pdbx_strand_id
1 'polypeptide(L)'
;MIETLENLPTGSSLALQEVIDNLPWNTQGLINAVAQQYDSGELLMVAWMNKEALLETVASKRACYWSRSRQCLWRKGETSGHTQEVKSIFLDCDGDAVLLKVDQKGAACHTGRKSCFYNQIIDDRVVVVNDKVN
;
A
#
# COMPACT_ATOMS: atom_id res chain seq x y z
N MET A 1 19.56 -0.73 -8.23
CA MET A 1 19.59 0.65 -7.68
C MET A 1 19.30 0.64 -6.19
N ILE A 2 18.09 0.27 -5.78
CA ILE A 2 17.74 0.27 -4.35
C ILE A 2 18.60 -0.74 -3.55
N GLU A 3 18.96 -1.85 -4.17
CA GLU A 3 19.77 -2.89 -3.52
C GLU A 3 21.14 -2.38 -3.10
N THR A 4 21.63 -1.27 -3.67
CA THR A 4 22.91 -0.68 -3.26
C THR A 4 22.88 -0.18 -1.82
N LEU A 5 21.68 0.08 -1.27
CA LEU A 5 21.52 0.56 0.10
C LEU A 5 21.76 -0.54 1.15
N GLU A 6 21.69 -1.82 0.77
CA GLU A 6 21.74 -2.92 1.74
C GLU A 6 23.05 -2.97 2.54
N ASN A 7 24.14 -2.52 1.94
CA ASN A 7 25.47 -2.53 2.57
C ASN A 7 25.89 -1.15 3.08
N LEU A 8 25.01 -0.17 3.07
CA LEU A 8 25.32 1.19 3.51
C LEU A 8 24.83 1.43 4.94
N PRO A 9 25.48 2.33 5.68
CA PRO A 9 25.06 2.62 7.05
C PRO A 9 23.73 3.35 7.11
N THR A 10 23.05 3.23 8.26
CA THR A 10 21.82 3.97 8.53
C THR A 10 22.03 5.47 8.29
N GLY A 11 21.09 6.10 7.62
CA GLY A 11 21.15 7.51 7.25
C GLY A 11 21.63 7.75 5.83
N SER A 12 22.15 6.71 5.14
CA SER A 12 22.47 6.80 3.71
C SER A 12 21.21 7.02 2.90
N SER A 13 21.33 7.72 1.77
CA SER A 13 20.16 8.04 0.95
C SER A 13 20.48 8.02 -0.54
N LEU A 14 19.42 7.88 -1.34
CA LEU A 14 19.44 8.01 -2.79
C LEU A 14 18.34 9.00 -3.18
N ALA A 15 18.48 9.63 -4.34
CA ALA A 15 17.44 10.53 -4.85
C ALA A 15 16.18 9.74 -5.19
N LEU A 16 15.03 10.19 -4.69
CA LEU A 16 13.76 9.49 -4.85
C LEU A 16 13.42 9.20 -6.31
N GLN A 17 13.55 10.21 -7.19
CA GLN A 17 13.20 10.06 -8.60
C GLN A 17 14.04 8.97 -9.28
N GLU A 18 15.34 8.93 -8.97
CA GLU A 18 16.21 7.89 -9.52
C GLU A 18 15.77 6.49 -9.08
N VAL A 19 15.41 6.35 -7.79
CA VAL A 19 14.94 5.07 -7.26
C VAL A 19 13.64 4.66 -7.95
N ILE A 20 12.68 5.57 -8.02
CA ILE A 20 11.37 5.28 -8.65
C ILE A 20 11.54 4.88 -10.11
N ASP A 21 12.41 5.59 -10.85
CA ASP A 21 12.66 5.29 -12.27
C ASP A 21 13.30 3.93 -12.48
N ASN A 22 13.94 3.37 -11.44
CA ASN A 22 14.67 2.10 -11.51
C ASN A 22 14.05 0.99 -10.66
N LEU A 23 12.83 1.18 -10.14
CA LEU A 23 12.14 0.10 -9.42
C LEU A 23 11.78 -1.03 -10.40
N PRO A 24 11.69 -2.28 -9.90
CA PRO A 24 11.40 -3.44 -10.75
C PRO A 24 9.90 -3.55 -11.06
N TRP A 25 9.36 -2.54 -11.75
CA TRP A 25 7.98 -2.56 -12.23
C TRP A 25 7.76 -3.82 -13.06
N ASN A 26 6.64 -4.52 -12.82
CA ASN A 26 6.36 -5.74 -13.57
C ASN A 26 6.03 -5.42 -15.05
N THR A 27 5.68 -6.43 -15.85
CA THR A 27 5.39 -6.24 -17.27
C THR A 27 4.22 -5.31 -17.54
N GLN A 28 3.36 -5.08 -16.54
CA GLN A 28 2.24 -4.17 -16.60
C GLN A 28 2.55 -2.80 -15.99
N GLY A 29 3.79 -2.59 -15.56
CA GLY A 29 4.21 -1.36 -14.92
C GLY A 29 3.75 -1.22 -13.47
N LEU A 30 3.54 -2.33 -12.75
CA LEU A 30 2.96 -2.33 -11.41
C LEU A 30 3.89 -2.97 -10.38
N ILE A 31 3.75 -2.52 -9.14
CA ILE A 31 4.30 -3.18 -7.95
C ILE A 31 3.21 -3.28 -6.89
N ASN A 32 3.37 -4.20 -5.93
CA ASN A 32 2.44 -4.37 -4.83
C ASN A 32 2.56 -3.23 -3.83
N ALA A 33 1.43 -2.87 -3.24
CA ALA A 33 1.37 -1.88 -2.16
C ALA A 33 0.55 -2.45 -1.01
N VAL A 34 1.13 -2.40 0.19
CA VAL A 34 0.49 -2.87 1.42
C VAL A 34 0.16 -1.64 2.27
N ALA A 35 -1.08 -1.56 2.75
CA ALA A 35 -1.48 -0.51 3.68
C ALA A 35 -1.60 -1.10 5.08
N GLN A 36 -0.96 -0.45 6.05
CA GLN A 36 -0.91 -0.85 7.44
C GLN A 36 -1.29 0.35 8.30
N GLN A 37 -2.14 0.12 9.33
CA GLN A 37 -2.48 1.19 10.26
C GLN A 37 -1.23 1.60 11.03
N TYR A 38 -0.93 2.90 11.09
CA TYR A 38 0.35 3.40 11.57
C TYR A 38 0.55 3.22 13.08
N ASP A 39 -0.53 3.28 13.88
CA ASP A 39 -0.45 3.25 15.35
C ASP A 39 -0.66 1.85 15.95
N SER A 40 -1.34 0.95 15.25
CA SER A 40 -1.61 -0.40 15.75
C SER A 40 -0.81 -1.49 15.05
N GLY A 41 -0.33 -1.22 13.84
CA GLY A 41 0.31 -2.22 13.00
C GLY A 41 -0.67 -3.15 12.29
N GLU A 42 -1.97 -2.91 12.39
CA GLU A 42 -2.96 -3.74 11.71
C GLU A 42 -2.78 -3.66 10.20
N LEU A 43 -2.71 -4.83 9.54
CA LEU A 43 -2.68 -4.88 8.08
C LEU A 43 -4.09 -4.60 7.56
N LEU A 44 -4.21 -3.66 6.64
CA LEU A 44 -5.51 -3.20 6.16
C LEU A 44 -5.87 -3.78 4.81
N MET A 45 -4.96 -3.71 3.85
CA MET A 45 -5.22 -4.15 2.49
C MET A 45 -3.94 -4.29 1.67
N VAL A 46 -4.05 -4.96 0.54
CA VAL A 46 -3.00 -5.03 -0.48
C VAL A 46 -3.61 -4.57 -1.80
N ALA A 47 -2.89 -3.74 -2.53
CA ALA A 47 -3.31 -3.24 -3.83
C ALA A 47 -2.11 -3.13 -4.76
N TRP A 48 -2.28 -2.46 -5.89
CA TRP A 48 -1.24 -2.24 -6.88
C TRP A 48 -0.99 -0.75 -7.06
N MET A 49 0.24 -0.41 -7.39
CA MET A 49 0.62 0.95 -7.79
C MET A 49 1.40 0.89 -9.09
N ASN A 50 1.12 1.83 -9.99
CA ASN A 50 2.04 2.17 -11.06
C ASN A 50 2.91 3.35 -10.60
N LYS A 51 3.84 3.79 -11.45
CA LYS A 51 4.72 4.91 -11.12
C LYS A 51 3.92 6.16 -10.78
N GLU A 52 2.88 6.46 -11.55
CA GLU A 52 2.04 7.65 -11.34
C GLU A 52 1.33 7.61 -9.99
N ALA A 53 0.78 6.45 -9.60
CA ALA A 53 0.12 6.27 -8.31
C ALA A 53 1.10 6.51 -7.15
N LEU A 54 2.32 5.98 -7.25
CA LEU A 54 3.33 6.16 -6.22
C LEU A 54 3.74 7.63 -6.11
N LEU A 55 3.98 8.30 -7.24
CA LEU A 55 4.34 9.72 -7.24
C LEU A 55 3.23 10.58 -6.65
N GLU A 56 1.98 10.31 -6.99
CA GLU A 56 0.84 11.05 -6.41
C GLU A 56 0.74 10.81 -4.90
N THR A 57 0.92 9.58 -4.45
CA THR A 57 0.88 9.24 -3.02
C THR A 57 1.97 10.01 -2.25
N VAL A 58 3.18 10.07 -2.78
CA VAL A 58 4.29 10.82 -2.17
C VAL A 58 3.95 12.31 -2.09
N ALA A 59 3.41 12.88 -3.15
CA ALA A 59 3.13 14.31 -3.22
C ALA A 59 1.92 14.71 -2.37
N SER A 60 0.84 13.95 -2.41
CA SER A 60 -0.43 14.30 -1.76
C SER A 60 -0.53 13.87 -0.31
N LYS A 61 0.28 12.89 0.11
CA LYS A 61 0.15 12.23 1.42
C LYS A 61 -1.20 11.52 1.59
N ARG A 62 -1.84 11.16 0.49
CA ARG A 62 -3.07 10.38 0.43
C ARG A 62 -2.82 9.15 -0.44
N ALA A 63 -3.26 7.98 0.01
CA ALA A 63 -3.01 6.75 -0.73
C ALA A 63 -3.75 6.76 -2.06
N CYS A 64 -2.99 6.56 -3.13
CA CYS A 64 -3.46 6.42 -4.50
C CYS A 64 -2.91 5.11 -5.04
N TYR A 65 -3.80 4.30 -5.62
CA TYR A 65 -3.46 3.00 -6.17
C TYR A 65 -3.79 2.93 -7.64
N TRP A 66 -3.41 1.84 -8.28
CA TRP A 66 -3.82 1.53 -9.64
C TRP A 66 -4.87 0.43 -9.62
N SER A 67 -6.04 0.70 -10.20
CA SER A 67 -7.09 -0.30 -10.34
C SER A 67 -6.87 -1.09 -11.61
N ARG A 68 -6.52 -2.39 -11.47
CA ARG A 68 -6.30 -3.27 -12.63
C ARG A 68 -7.59 -3.53 -13.39
N SER A 69 -8.70 -3.69 -12.68
CA SER A 69 -10.00 -3.97 -13.31
C SER A 69 -10.51 -2.79 -14.12
N ARG A 70 -10.32 -1.56 -13.63
CA ARG A 70 -10.80 -0.35 -14.30
C ARG A 70 -9.73 0.35 -15.13
N GLN A 71 -8.47 -0.10 -15.06
CA GLN A 71 -7.35 0.48 -15.78
C GLN A 71 -7.21 1.98 -15.58
N CYS A 72 -7.27 2.42 -14.32
CA CYS A 72 -7.15 3.83 -13.96
C CYS A 72 -6.61 3.99 -12.54
N LEU A 73 -6.19 5.20 -12.22
CA LEU A 73 -5.82 5.57 -10.85
C LEU A 73 -7.04 5.45 -9.95
N TRP A 74 -6.80 4.98 -8.73
CA TRP A 74 -7.83 4.85 -7.71
C TRP A 74 -7.37 5.56 -6.44
N ARG A 75 -7.93 6.71 -6.19
CA ARG A 75 -7.66 7.50 -4.99
C ARG A 75 -8.52 6.96 -3.86
N LYS A 76 -7.88 6.30 -2.89
CA LYS A 76 -8.58 5.59 -1.82
C LYS A 76 -9.48 6.54 -1.05
N GLY A 77 -10.78 6.21 -0.99
CA GLY A 77 -11.77 6.97 -0.24
C GLY A 77 -12.27 8.24 -0.92
N GLU A 78 -11.90 8.50 -2.18
CA GLU A 78 -12.33 9.71 -2.90
C GLU A 78 -13.85 9.83 -2.93
N THR A 79 -14.57 8.72 -3.12
CA THR A 79 -16.03 8.70 -3.15
C THR A 79 -16.63 8.32 -1.80
N SER A 80 -16.07 7.30 -1.13
CA SER A 80 -16.65 6.78 0.13
C SER A 80 -16.31 7.61 1.36
N GLY A 81 -15.28 8.43 1.29
CA GLY A 81 -14.74 9.16 2.45
C GLY A 81 -13.81 8.33 3.33
N HIS A 82 -13.64 7.04 3.03
CA HIS A 82 -12.75 6.13 3.78
C HIS A 82 -11.31 6.27 3.29
N THR A 83 -10.72 7.43 3.54
CA THR A 83 -9.40 7.81 3.04
C THR A 83 -8.30 7.18 3.87
N GLN A 84 -7.10 7.18 3.29
CA GLN A 84 -5.87 6.75 3.96
C GLN A 84 -4.89 7.92 3.93
N GLU A 85 -4.70 8.57 5.08
CA GLU A 85 -3.67 9.60 5.24
C GLU A 85 -2.33 8.90 5.45
N VAL A 86 -1.36 9.18 4.60
CA VAL A 86 -0.06 8.51 4.62
C VAL A 86 0.86 9.18 5.64
N LYS A 87 1.31 8.40 6.63
CA LYS A 87 2.26 8.83 7.65
C LYS A 87 3.70 8.55 7.25
N SER A 88 3.96 7.40 6.64
CA SER A 88 5.28 7.05 6.14
C SER A 88 5.17 6.03 5.00
N ILE A 89 6.18 6.00 4.17
CA ILE A 89 6.25 5.13 2.98
C ILE A 89 7.59 4.41 3.02
N PHE A 90 7.55 3.09 2.85
CA PHE A 90 8.74 2.25 2.82
C PHE A 90 8.78 1.44 1.53
N LEU A 91 9.98 1.21 1.02
CA LEU A 91 10.21 0.24 -0.04
C LEU A 91 10.90 -0.96 0.59
N ASP A 92 10.60 -2.17 0.10
CA ASP A 92 11.29 -3.33 0.61
C ASP A 92 12.70 -3.44 0.03
N CYS A 93 13.45 -4.48 0.40
CA CYS A 93 14.90 -4.55 0.13
C CYS A 93 15.24 -4.55 -1.36
N ASP A 94 14.39 -5.10 -2.21
CA ASP A 94 14.58 -5.13 -3.67
C ASP A 94 13.62 -4.20 -4.43
N GLY A 95 12.77 -3.48 -3.72
CA GLY A 95 11.92 -2.44 -4.30
C GLY A 95 10.70 -2.95 -5.05
N ASP A 96 10.30 -4.21 -4.86
CA ASP A 96 9.13 -4.76 -5.55
C ASP A 96 7.84 -4.65 -4.75
N ALA A 97 7.89 -4.07 -3.56
CA ALA A 97 6.73 -3.81 -2.72
C ALA A 97 6.87 -2.48 -2.00
N VAL A 98 5.75 -1.79 -1.84
CA VAL A 98 5.63 -0.53 -1.10
C VAL A 98 4.81 -0.80 0.15
N LEU A 99 5.28 -0.32 1.30
CA LEU A 99 4.51 -0.32 2.53
C LEU A 99 4.09 1.10 2.84
N LEU A 100 2.78 1.33 2.95
CA LEU A 100 2.21 2.60 3.40
C LEU A 100 1.75 2.44 4.83
N LYS A 101 2.32 3.21 5.74
CA LYS A 101 1.77 3.34 7.09
C LYS A 101 0.80 4.52 7.06
N VAL A 102 -0.47 4.22 7.30
CA VAL A 102 -1.55 5.18 7.08
C VAL A 102 -2.44 5.34 8.31
N ASP A 103 -3.17 6.43 8.34
CA ASP A 103 -4.30 6.58 9.24
C ASP A 103 -5.57 6.32 8.43
N GLN A 104 -6.16 5.15 8.61
CA GLN A 104 -7.37 4.72 7.90
C GLN A 104 -8.60 5.35 8.53
N LYS A 105 -9.35 6.08 7.74
CA LYS A 105 -10.67 6.58 8.13
C LYS A 105 -11.73 5.56 7.70
N GLY A 106 -12.50 5.04 8.65
CA GLY A 106 -13.54 4.05 8.37
C GLY A 106 -12.97 2.70 7.94
N ALA A 107 -13.70 2.00 7.07
CA ALA A 107 -13.33 0.67 6.60
C ALA A 107 -12.41 0.74 5.38
N ALA A 108 -11.30 -0.02 5.41
CA ALA A 108 -10.44 -0.15 4.23
C ALA A 108 -11.10 -1.05 3.19
N CYS A 109 -11.82 -2.08 3.63
CA CYS A 109 -12.43 -3.07 2.75
C CYS A 109 -13.79 -2.60 2.22
N HIS A 110 -14.08 -2.91 0.96
CA HIS A 110 -15.38 -2.60 0.35
C HIS A 110 -16.54 -3.35 1.03
N THR A 111 -16.25 -4.40 1.81
CA THR A 111 -17.26 -5.13 2.58
C THR A 111 -17.73 -4.38 3.83
N GLY A 112 -17.12 -3.24 4.14
CA GLY A 112 -17.39 -2.48 5.34
C GLY A 112 -16.55 -2.90 6.54
N ARG A 113 -15.57 -3.78 6.35
CA ARG A 113 -14.63 -4.18 7.41
C ARG A 113 -13.41 -3.28 7.40
N LYS A 114 -12.84 -3.05 8.57
CA LYS A 114 -11.66 -2.19 8.71
C LYS A 114 -10.49 -2.75 7.91
N SER A 115 -10.25 -4.07 8.00
CA SER A 115 -9.21 -4.77 7.25
C SER A 115 -9.83 -5.68 6.20
N CYS A 116 -9.15 -5.82 5.07
CA CYS A 116 -9.49 -6.80 4.05
C CYS A 116 -9.16 -8.22 4.50
N PHE A 117 -8.34 -8.38 5.54
CA PHE A 117 -7.88 -9.68 6.04
C PHE A 117 -8.77 -10.16 7.17
N TYR A 118 -9.99 -10.60 6.83
CA TYR A 118 -10.98 -11.05 7.80
C TYR A 118 -11.39 -12.52 7.62
N ASN A 119 -10.82 -13.20 6.65
CA ASN A 119 -11.02 -14.62 6.38
C ASN A 119 -9.78 -15.37 6.87
N GLN A 120 -9.90 -16.08 8.00
CA GLN A 120 -8.79 -16.81 8.57
C GLN A 120 -8.88 -18.30 8.22
N ILE A 121 -7.74 -18.88 7.82
CA ILE A 121 -7.64 -20.33 7.63
C ILE A 121 -7.37 -20.95 8.99
N ILE A 122 -8.30 -21.81 9.44
CA ILE A 122 -8.18 -22.57 10.68
C ILE A 122 -8.38 -24.03 10.31
N ASP A 123 -7.32 -24.82 10.42
CA ASP A 123 -7.28 -26.22 9.98
C ASP A 123 -7.71 -26.34 8.51
N ASP A 124 -8.83 -27.02 8.22
CA ASP A 124 -9.35 -27.23 6.86
C ASP A 124 -10.50 -26.27 6.51
N ARG A 125 -10.71 -25.20 7.29
CA ARG A 125 -11.83 -24.29 7.09
C ARG A 125 -11.35 -22.85 6.93
N VAL A 126 -12.18 -22.03 6.29
CA VAL A 126 -12.01 -20.57 6.24
C VAL A 126 -13.10 -19.97 7.12
N VAL A 127 -12.69 -19.19 8.09
CA VAL A 127 -13.58 -18.63 9.12
C VAL A 127 -13.54 -17.12 9.07
N VAL A 128 -14.71 -16.48 9.06
CA VAL A 128 -14.83 -15.02 9.14
C VAL A 128 -14.57 -14.63 10.61
N VAL A 129 -13.56 -13.81 10.85
CA VAL A 129 -13.09 -13.49 12.21
C VAL A 129 -13.32 -12.02 12.60
N ASN A 130 -13.77 -11.18 11.69
CA ASN A 130 -14.03 -9.76 11.98
C ASN A 130 -15.38 -9.33 11.45
N ASP A 131 -16.07 -8.48 12.24
CA ASP A 131 -17.33 -7.90 11.85
C ASP A 131 -17.13 -6.66 10.98
N LYS A 132 -18.18 -6.29 10.25
CA LYS A 132 -18.24 -5.01 9.55
C LYS A 132 -18.29 -3.88 10.57
N VAL A 133 -17.64 -2.76 10.26
CA VAL A 133 -17.67 -1.54 11.08
C VAL A 133 -18.54 -0.46 10.45
N ASN A 134 -18.98 -0.71 9.22
CA ASN A 134 -19.88 0.20 8.50
C ASN A 134 -21.18 -0.53 8.11
#